data_88abbd71b63265be0ab07ab5adb2f610
#
_entry.id   88abbd71b63265be0ab07ab5adb2f610
#
_cell.length_a   1.000
_cell.length_b   1.000
_cell.length_c   1.000
_cell.angle_alpha   90.00
_cell.angle_beta   90.00
_cell.angle_gamma   90.00
#
_symmetry.space_group_name_H-M   'P 1'
#
loop_
_entity.id
_entity.type
_entity.pdbx_description
1 polymer ?
#
loop_
_entity_poly.entity_id
_entity_poly.type
_entity_poly.pdbx_seq_one_letter_code
_entity_poly.pdbx_strand_id
1 'polypeptide(L)'
;MRWDPHQYARYADERSRPFFDLVDRIHAASPSIVLDVGCGSAELTATLIERWPSASVRAIDSSAEMVAAAPAVAGLTVTQGSAQDVDARGVDVLVSNAALQWVPDHLPLLATWADQLAPDGWLAVQVPSNFGAPSHRLMRELADSPRWRGRLAGVLRGEESVATPAAYLGLLADAGLAVDAWQTEYEHVLSGPDPVLTWVRGTGLRPVLAALDAQEAAAFSDQYAALLRTAYPARPYGTVFGFRRTFVVAHKPA
;
A
#
# COMPACT_ATOMS: atom_id res chain seq x y z
N MET A 1 -7.10 -7.52 11.13
CA MET A 1 -7.61 -7.98 9.80
C MET A 1 -6.71 -9.11 9.34
N ARG A 2 -7.26 -10.29 9.00
CA ARG A 2 -6.43 -11.45 8.61
C ARG A 2 -6.05 -11.36 7.13
N TRP A 3 -4.75 -11.41 6.80
CA TRP A 3 -4.24 -11.36 5.43
C TRP A 3 -4.05 -12.76 4.86
N ASP A 4 -4.38 -12.94 3.56
CA ASP A 4 -4.16 -14.19 2.83
C ASP A 4 -3.02 -14.00 1.82
N PRO A 5 -1.82 -14.57 2.09
CA PRO A 5 -0.65 -14.42 1.23
C PRO A 5 -0.88 -14.97 -0.19
N HIS A 6 -1.60 -16.10 -0.33
CA HIS A 6 -1.83 -16.72 -1.64
C HIS A 6 -2.72 -15.88 -2.55
N GLN A 7 -3.75 -15.21 -2.00
CA GLN A 7 -4.59 -14.30 -2.77
C GLN A 7 -3.82 -13.03 -3.15
N TYR A 8 -2.88 -12.60 -2.30
CA TYR A 8 -2.02 -11.45 -2.57
C TYR A 8 -1.00 -11.73 -3.67
N ALA A 9 -0.41 -12.94 -3.70
CA ALA A 9 0.60 -13.36 -4.67
C ALA A 9 0.08 -13.48 -6.12
N ARG A 10 -1.24 -13.59 -6.34
CA ARG A 10 -1.82 -13.73 -7.69
C ARG A 10 -1.50 -12.57 -8.66
N TYR A 11 -1.17 -11.41 -8.12
CA TYR A 11 -0.80 -10.21 -8.88
C TYR A 11 0.56 -9.68 -8.41
N ALA A 12 1.50 -10.58 -8.17
CA ALA A 12 2.82 -10.23 -7.62
C ALA A 12 3.56 -9.24 -8.53
N ASP A 13 3.58 -9.48 -9.85
CA ASP A 13 4.28 -8.63 -10.82
C ASP A 13 3.69 -7.21 -10.86
N GLU A 14 2.35 -7.09 -10.92
CA GLU A 14 1.68 -5.79 -10.96
C GLU A 14 1.77 -5.02 -9.63
N ARG A 15 1.97 -5.73 -8.52
CA ARG A 15 2.12 -5.14 -7.19
C ARG A 15 3.55 -4.84 -6.83
N SER A 16 4.52 -5.55 -7.42
CA SER A 16 5.95 -5.32 -7.18
C SER A 16 6.48 -4.08 -7.90
N ARG A 17 6.00 -3.81 -9.12
CA ARG A 17 6.46 -2.68 -9.93
C ARG A 17 6.47 -1.34 -9.17
N PRO A 18 5.40 -0.92 -8.44
CA PRO A 18 5.43 0.32 -7.68
C PRO A 18 6.49 0.36 -6.56
N PHE A 19 6.83 -0.80 -6.00
CA PHE A 19 7.91 -0.86 -5.01
C PHE A 19 9.26 -0.53 -5.65
N PHE A 20 9.55 -1.10 -6.81
CA PHE A 20 10.80 -0.80 -7.53
C PHE A 20 10.82 0.63 -8.04
N ASP A 21 9.72 1.14 -8.61
CA ASP A 21 9.61 2.54 -9.06
C ASP A 21 9.83 3.54 -7.89
N LEU A 22 9.44 3.16 -6.65
CA LEU A 22 9.70 3.92 -5.43
C LEU A 22 11.16 3.87 -5.04
N VAL A 23 11.71 2.65 -4.91
CA VAL A 23 13.06 2.41 -4.39
C VAL A 23 14.12 2.96 -5.34
N ASP A 24 13.89 2.95 -6.66
CA ASP A 24 14.83 3.49 -7.66
C ASP A 24 15.06 5.00 -7.54
N ARG A 25 14.17 5.72 -6.84
CA ARG A 25 14.35 7.15 -6.53
C ARG A 25 15.16 7.41 -5.27
N ILE A 26 15.58 6.39 -4.54
CA ILE A 26 16.43 6.52 -3.35
C ILE A 26 17.89 6.50 -3.80
N HIS A 27 18.63 7.58 -3.53
CA HIS A 27 20.02 7.71 -3.95
C HIS A 27 21.02 7.53 -2.79
N ALA A 28 20.62 6.81 -1.73
CA ALA A 28 21.51 6.44 -0.63
C ALA A 28 22.63 5.51 -1.16
N ALA A 29 23.88 5.96 -1.06
CA ALA A 29 25.02 5.24 -1.62
C ALA A 29 25.40 4.00 -0.79
N SER A 30 25.41 4.12 0.54
CA SER A 30 25.85 3.06 1.46
C SER A 30 25.14 3.18 2.80
N PRO A 31 23.81 2.98 2.86
CA PRO A 31 23.08 3.04 4.11
C PRO A 31 23.51 1.89 5.02
N SER A 32 23.58 2.15 6.32
CA SER A 32 23.86 1.15 7.35
C SER A 32 22.60 0.47 7.84
N ILE A 33 21.49 1.23 7.95
CA ILE A 33 20.21 0.76 8.46
C ILE A 33 19.10 1.10 7.46
N VAL A 34 18.46 0.05 6.95
CA VAL A 34 17.28 0.16 6.08
C VAL A 34 16.08 -0.43 6.82
N LEU A 35 14.97 0.30 6.88
CA LEU A 35 13.73 -0.11 7.54
C LEU A 35 12.56 -0.10 6.56
N ASP A 36 11.86 -1.23 6.42
CA ASP A 36 10.62 -1.34 5.63
C ASP A 36 9.41 -1.46 6.58
N VAL A 37 8.50 -0.48 6.52
CA VAL A 37 7.33 -0.38 7.39
C VAL A 37 6.06 -0.81 6.65
N GLY A 38 5.44 -1.89 7.13
CA GLY A 38 4.32 -2.55 6.47
C GLY A 38 4.78 -3.47 5.34
N CYS A 39 5.83 -4.24 5.61
CA CYS A 39 6.53 -5.08 4.64
C CYS A 39 5.72 -6.27 4.09
N GLY A 40 4.56 -6.59 4.68
CA GLY A 40 3.82 -7.79 4.36
C GLY A 40 4.66 -9.05 4.61
N SER A 41 4.73 -9.96 3.63
CA SER A 41 5.59 -11.15 3.69
C SER A 41 7.08 -10.87 3.44
N ALA A 42 7.49 -9.61 3.34
CA ALA A 42 8.87 -9.17 3.14
C ALA A 42 9.59 -9.73 1.90
N GLU A 43 8.88 -10.29 0.93
CA GLU A 43 9.48 -10.78 -0.34
C GLU A 43 10.15 -9.63 -1.11
N LEU A 44 9.47 -8.46 -1.19
CA LEU A 44 10.05 -7.27 -1.83
C LEU A 44 11.16 -6.65 -0.97
N THR A 45 10.99 -6.65 0.36
CA THR A 45 12.01 -6.18 1.28
C THR A 45 13.33 -6.95 1.14
N ALA A 46 13.26 -8.26 0.87
CA ALA A 46 14.45 -9.08 0.66
C ALA A 46 15.32 -8.59 -0.52
N THR A 47 14.72 -7.94 -1.53
CA THR A 47 15.47 -7.37 -2.67
C THR A 47 16.33 -6.16 -2.28
N LEU A 48 16.02 -5.51 -1.15
CA LEU A 48 16.81 -4.38 -0.63
C LEU A 48 18.21 -4.83 -0.16
N ILE A 49 18.36 -6.11 0.21
CA ILE A 49 19.67 -6.68 0.57
C ILE A 49 20.60 -6.72 -0.65
N GLU A 50 20.06 -7.06 -1.83
CA GLU A 50 20.83 -7.05 -3.07
C GLU A 50 21.25 -5.62 -3.46
N ARG A 51 20.37 -4.65 -3.21
CA ARG A 51 20.63 -3.24 -3.49
C ARG A 51 21.67 -2.65 -2.53
N TRP A 52 21.61 -3.00 -1.24
CA TRP A 52 22.51 -2.51 -0.19
C TRP A 52 23.10 -3.66 0.63
N PRO A 53 24.09 -4.38 0.09
CA PRO A 53 24.58 -5.63 0.70
C PRO A 53 25.23 -5.45 2.08
N SER A 54 25.65 -4.23 2.42
CA SER A 54 26.27 -3.91 3.72
C SER A 54 25.25 -3.42 4.76
N ALA A 55 24.01 -3.20 4.37
CA ALA A 55 22.98 -2.68 5.27
C ALA A 55 22.41 -3.76 6.18
N SER A 56 22.04 -3.38 7.40
CA SER A 56 21.09 -4.13 8.22
C SER A 56 19.68 -3.82 7.76
N VAL A 57 19.04 -4.75 7.04
CA VAL A 57 17.66 -4.59 6.57
C VAL A 57 16.70 -5.10 7.64
N ARG A 58 15.87 -4.21 8.14
CA ARG A 58 14.83 -4.48 9.13
C ARG A 58 13.46 -4.27 8.50
N ALA A 59 12.50 -5.07 8.91
CA ALA A 59 11.14 -4.96 8.39
C ALA A 59 10.12 -5.17 9.51
N ILE A 60 8.99 -4.50 9.42
CA ILE A 60 7.91 -4.60 10.39
C ILE A 60 6.56 -4.71 9.67
N ASP A 61 5.70 -5.61 10.14
CA ASP A 61 4.30 -5.70 9.73
C ASP A 61 3.41 -6.02 10.93
N SER A 62 2.19 -5.52 10.92
CA SER A 62 1.23 -5.74 12.00
C SER A 62 0.57 -7.12 11.98
N SER A 63 0.62 -7.83 10.85
CA SER A 63 0.05 -9.16 10.68
C SER A 63 1.04 -10.25 11.05
N ALA A 64 0.72 -11.02 12.10
CA ALA A 64 1.50 -12.20 12.49
C ALA A 64 1.62 -13.23 11.34
N GLU A 65 0.55 -13.38 10.53
CA GLU A 65 0.54 -14.30 9.39
C GLU A 65 1.53 -13.86 8.30
N MET A 66 1.63 -12.55 8.05
CA MET A 66 2.60 -12.01 7.09
C MET A 66 4.03 -12.18 7.58
N VAL A 67 4.30 -11.85 8.84
CA VAL A 67 5.62 -12.03 9.46
C VAL A 67 6.05 -13.51 9.44
N ALA A 68 5.13 -14.44 9.73
CA ALA A 68 5.41 -15.86 9.70
C ALA A 68 5.69 -16.42 8.28
N ALA A 69 5.20 -15.73 7.23
CA ALA A 69 5.43 -16.08 5.84
C ALA A 69 6.73 -15.47 5.27
N ALA A 70 7.44 -14.64 6.04
CA ALA A 70 8.63 -13.96 5.57
C ALA A 70 9.78 -14.94 5.25
N PRO A 71 10.56 -14.71 4.17
CA PRO A 71 11.66 -15.56 3.80
C PRO A 71 12.80 -15.45 4.83
N ALA A 72 13.44 -16.58 5.14
CA ALA A 72 14.64 -16.61 5.96
C ALA A 72 15.87 -16.23 5.09
N VAL A 73 16.20 -14.94 5.04
CA VAL A 73 17.32 -14.41 4.25
C VAL A 73 18.34 -13.77 5.18
N ALA A 74 19.63 -14.07 4.99
CA ALA A 74 20.69 -13.44 5.75
C ALA A 74 20.71 -11.93 5.55
N GLY A 75 20.83 -11.15 6.62
CA GLY A 75 20.78 -9.68 6.59
C GLY A 75 19.39 -9.09 6.71
N LEU A 76 18.31 -9.91 6.68
CA LEU A 76 16.93 -9.49 6.88
C LEU A 76 16.44 -9.88 8.29
N THR A 77 15.86 -8.92 9.00
CA THR A 77 15.14 -9.15 10.26
C THR A 77 13.72 -8.67 10.12
N VAL A 78 12.73 -9.57 10.25
CA VAL A 78 11.30 -9.24 10.18
C VAL A 78 10.68 -9.40 11.57
N THR A 79 9.95 -8.38 12.02
CA THR A 79 9.30 -8.36 13.33
C THR A 79 7.84 -7.98 13.22
N GLN A 80 7.01 -8.49 14.13
CA GLN A 80 5.62 -8.06 14.24
C GLN A 80 5.55 -6.76 15.04
N GLY A 81 4.83 -5.75 14.50
CA GLY A 81 4.61 -4.48 15.19
C GLY A 81 3.78 -3.51 14.37
N SER A 82 3.37 -2.42 15.00
CA SER A 82 2.59 -1.35 14.38
C SER A 82 3.50 -0.27 13.79
N ALA A 83 3.08 0.32 12.65
CA ALA A 83 3.75 1.49 12.10
C ALA A 83 3.81 2.67 13.09
N GLN A 84 2.81 2.79 13.98
CA GLN A 84 2.76 3.84 15.01
C GLN A 84 3.84 3.67 16.10
N ASP A 85 4.35 2.46 16.29
CA ASP A 85 5.37 2.15 17.31
C ASP A 85 6.80 2.18 16.74
N VAL A 86 6.95 2.52 15.45
CA VAL A 86 8.26 2.58 14.78
C VAL A 86 9.09 3.73 15.33
N ASP A 87 10.29 3.41 15.78
CA ASP A 87 11.36 4.35 16.09
C ASP A 87 12.33 4.43 14.90
N ALA A 88 12.30 5.56 14.18
CA ALA A 88 13.13 5.79 13.00
C ALA A 88 14.48 6.48 13.33
N ARG A 89 14.85 6.59 14.61
CA ARG A 89 16.12 7.23 15.00
C ARG A 89 17.33 6.47 14.46
N GLY A 90 18.15 7.21 13.72
CA GLY A 90 19.37 6.66 13.12
C GLY A 90 19.12 5.73 11.93
N VAL A 91 17.90 5.69 11.38
CA VAL A 91 17.58 4.97 10.14
C VAL A 91 18.07 5.80 8.96
N ASP A 92 18.86 5.19 8.07
CA ASP A 92 19.38 5.84 6.87
C ASP A 92 18.37 5.79 5.71
N VAL A 93 17.62 4.70 5.60
CA VAL A 93 16.55 4.55 4.58
C VAL A 93 15.32 3.96 5.22
N LEU A 94 14.21 4.70 5.20
CA LEU A 94 12.89 4.20 5.59
C LEU A 94 12.00 4.08 4.36
N VAL A 95 11.49 2.87 4.12
CA VAL A 95 10.56 2.59 3.02
C VAL A 95 9.20 2.19 3.60
N SER A 96 8.11 2.62 2.98
CA SER A 96 6.77 2.09 3.24
C SER A 96 5.98 2.00 1.94
N ASN A 97 5.68 0.79 1.50
CA ASN A 97 4.97 0.57 0.24
C ASN A 97 3.60 -0.08 0.48
N ALA A 98 2.54 0.59 0.05
CA ALA A 98 1.16 0.13 0.11
C ALA A 98 0.69 -0.27 1.54
N ALA A 99 1.18 0.42 2.57
CA ALA A 99 0.85 0.17 3.97
C ALA A 99 0.11 1.34 4.65
N LEU A 100 0.58 2.57 4.46
CA LEU A 100 0.10 3.73 5.23
C LEU A 100 -1.34 4.13 4.95
N GLN A 101 -1.92 3.74 3.82
CA GLN A 101 -3.36 3.91 3.59
C GLN A 101 -4.23 3.16 4.62
N TRP A 102 -3.66 2.24 5.38
CA TRP A 102 -4.34 1.49 6.45
C TRP A 102 -4.14 2.11 7.83
N VAL A 103 -3.22 3.05 7.96
CA VAL A 103 -2.87 3.73 9.21
C VAL A 103 -3.66 5.04 9.29
N PRO A 104 -4.62 5.18 10.22
CA PRO A 104 -5.29 6.46 10.45
C PRO A 104 -4.27 7.55 10.80
N ASP A 105 -4.50 8.76 10.29
CA ASP A 105 -3.68 9.93 10.61
C ASP A 105 -2.17 9.71 10.41
N HIS A 106 -1.78 9.04 9.30
CA HIS A 106 -0.38 8.72 9.04
C HIS A 106 0.50 9.96 8.71
N LEU A 107 -0.07 11.12 8.43
CA LEU A 107 0.70 12.33 8.14
C LEU A 107 1.57 12.79 9.33
N PRO A 108 1.05 12.92 10.57
CA PRO A 108 1.89 13.19 11.73
C PRO A 108 2.99 12.15 11.95
N LEU A 109 2.72 10.89 11.62
CA LEU A 109 3.70 9.82 11.72
C LEU A 109 4.87 10.03 10.74
N LEU A 110 4.57 10.44 9.50
CA LEU A 110 5.61 10.78 8.52
C LEU A 110 6.49 11.94 8.97
N ALA A 111 5.91 12.99 9.57
CA ALA A 111 6.67 14.11 10.12
C ALA A 111 7.59 13.64 11.27
N THR A 112 7.11 12.75 12.13
CA THR A 112 7.91 12.15 13.21
C THR A 112 9.09 11.35 12.64
N TRP A 113 8.85 10.49 11.65
CA TRP A 113 9.91 9.71 11.03
C TRP A 113 10.95 10.61 10.32
N ALA A 114 10.50 11.67 9.62
CA ALA A 114 11.36 12.63 8.96
C ALA A 114 12.31 13.31 9.95
N ASP A 115 11.81 13.71 11.13
CA ASP A 115 12.65 14.28 12.21
C ASP A 115 13.68 13.27 12.73
N GLN A 116 13.27 12.02 12.90
CA GLN A 116 14.09 10.95 13.50
C GLN A 116 15.15 10.36 12.57
N LEU A 117 14.99 10.46 11.24
CA LEU A 117 15.98 9.93 10.29
C LEU A 117 17.40 10.40 10.61
N ALA A 118 18.37 9.56 10.29
CA ALA A 118 19.79 9.95 10.30
C ALA A 118 20.03 11.19 9.42
N PRO A 119 21.07 11.99 9.69
CA PRO A 119 21.56 12.95 8.70
C PRO A 119 21.84 12.26 7.37
N ASP A 120 21.53 12.89 6.24
CA ASP A 120 21.60 12.30 4.88
C ASP A 120 20.63 11.12 4.66
N GLY A 121 19.61 10.98 5.54
CA GLY A 121 18.64 9.89 5.50
C GLY A 121 17.52 10.08 4.47
N TRP A 122 16.91 8.99 4.06
CA TRP A 122 15.86 8.93 3.03
C TRP A 122 14.55 8.36 3.58
N LEU A 123 13.45 9.01 3.26
CA LEU A 123 12.08 8.53 3.51
C LEU A 123 11.39 8.30 2.16
N ALA A 124 10.94 7.09 1.89
CA ALA A 124 10.27 6.73 0.64
C ALA A 124 8.93 6.05 0.93
N VAL A 125 7.84 6.65 0.46
CA VAL A 125 6.48 6.18 0.72
C VAL A 125 5.69 6.08 -0.58
N GLN A 126 4.98 4.96 -0.74
CA GLN A 126 3.98 4.79 -1.78
C GLN A 126 2.65 4.36 -1.15
N VAL A 127 1.56 4.96 -1.59
CA VAL A 127 0.20 4.57 -1.22
C VAL A 127 -0.70 4.45 -2.45
N PRO A 128 -1.62 3.46 -2.47
CA PRO A 128 -2.70 3.45 -3.44
C PRO A 128 -3.57 4.70 -3.28
N SER A 129 -3.84 5.40 -4.38
CA SER A 129 -4.69 6.60 -4.40
C SER A 129 -5.87 6.43 -5.37
N ASN A 130 -6.42 5.21 -5.42
CA ASN A 130 -7.44 4.80 -6.38
C ASN A 130 -8.89 5.00 -5.86
N PHE A 131 -9.06 5.73 -4.75
CA PHE A 131 -10.35 5.88 -4.07
C PHE A 131 -11.43 6.57 -4.91
N GLY A 132 -11.04 7.48 -5.83
CA GLY A 132 -11.95 8.12 -6.79
C GLY A 132 -12.26 7.28 -8.03
N ALA A 133 -11.54 6.18 -8.27
CA ALA A 133 -11.77 5.33 -9.44
C ALA A 133 -13.15 4.64 -9.40
N PRO A 134 -13.72 4.27 -10.57
CA PRO A 134 -15.02 3.62 -10.64
C PRO A 134 -15.15 2.40 -9.72
N SER A 135 -14.10 1.59 -9.58
CA SER A 135 -14.11 0.43 -8.68
C SER A 135 -14.41 0.82 -7.23
N HIS A 136 -13.75 1.83 -6.67
CA HIS A 136 -13.96 2.24 -5.29
C HIS A 136 -15.24 3.06 -5.11
N ARG A 137 -15.56 3.95 -6.07
CA ARG A 137 -16.78 4.74 -6.05
C ARG A 137 -18.04 3.85 -6.08
N LEU A 138 -18.12 2.91 -7.02
CA LEU A 138 -19.25 1.98 -7.13
C LEU A 138 -19.40 1.08 -5.91
N MET A 139 -18.30 0.70 -5.26
CA MET A 139 -18.34 -0.06 -4.01
C MET A 139 -19.00 0.75 -2.89
N ARG A 140 -18.61 2.03 -2.73
CA ARG A 140 -19.22 2.93 -1.74
C ARG A 140 -20.69 3.21 -2.05
N GLU A 141 -21.02 3.54 -3.30
CA GLU A 141 -22.41 3.76 -3.74
C GLU A 141 -23.31 2.53 -3.45
N LEU A 142 -22.80 1.33 -3.72
CA LEU A 142 -23.52 0.10 -3.39
C LEU A 142 -23.67 -0.09 -1.88
N ALA A 143 -22.62 0.14 -1.09
CA ALA A 143 -22.65 0.03 0.37
C ALA A 143 -23.63 1.04 1.00
N ASP A 144 -23.78 2.23 0.41
CA ASP A 144 -24.70 3.28 0.87
C ASP A 144 -26.15 3.07 0.39
N SER A 145 -26.40 2.06 -0.44
CA SER A 145 -27.76 1.75 -0.91
C SER A 145 -28.69 1.34 0.24
N PRO A 146 -30.03 1.49 0.09
CA PRO A 146 -30.98 1.15 1.17
C PRO A 146 -30.83 -0.28 1.71
N ARG A 147 -30.41 -1.22 0.86
CA ARG A 147 -30.20 -2.61 1.26
C ARG A 147 -29.01 -2.80 2.18
N TRP A 148 -27.92 -2.07 1.96
CA TRP A 148 -26.63 -2.36 2.58
C TRP A 148 -26.19 -1.34 3.63
N ARG A 149 -26.71 -0.09 3.58
CA ARG A 149 -26.27 0.99 4.48
C ARG A 149 -26.36 0.65 5.96
N GLY A 150 -27.37 -0.13 6.36
CA GLY A 150 -27.56 -0.52 7.76
C GLY A 150 -26.44 -1.41 8.31
N ARG A 151 -25.72 -2.09 7.43
CA ARG A 151 -24.61 -3.01 7.78
C ARG A 151 -23.24 -2.42 7.48
N LEU A 152 -23.15 -1.52 6.49
CA LEU A 152 -21.88 -1.07 5.90
C LEU A 152 -21.58 0.41 6.13
N ALA A 153 -22.45 1.16 6.82
CA ALA A 153 -22.18 2.55 7.15
C ALA A 153 -20.84 2.70 7.89
N GLY A 154 -19.94 3.55 7.38
CA GLY A 154 -18.62 3.80 7.98
C GLY A 154 -17.59 2.66 7.80
N VAL A 155 -17.92 1.60 7.07
CA VAL A 155 -17.00 0.46 6.84
C VAL A 155 -15.94 0.80 5.78
N LEU A 156 -16.33 1.54 4.75
CA LEU A 156 -15.46 1.90 3.63
C LEU A 156 -14.83 3.28 3.84
N ARG A 157 -13.58 3.38 3.46
CA ARG A 157 -12.82 4.64 3.48
C ARG A 157 -13.01 5.42 2.19
N GLY A 158 -12.93 6.74 2.27
CA GLY A 158 -13.00 7.65 1.15
C GLY A 158 -11.63 8.15 0.68
N GLU A 159 -11.66 9.18 -0.15
CA GLU A 159 -10.45 9.79 -0.74
C GLU A 159 -9.53 10.42 0.30
N GLU A 160 -10.09 10.83 1.44
CA GLU A 160 -9.37 11.36 2.60
C GLU A 160 -8.40 10.37 3.27
N SER A 161 -8.47 9.09 2.92
CA SER A 161 -7.61 8.06 3.49
C SER A 161 -6.13 8.17 3.08
N VAL A 162 -5.83 8.97 2.05
CA VAL A 162 -4.48 9.28 1.58
C VAL A 162 -4.41 10.75 1.18
N ALA A 163 -3.26 11.37 1.38
CA ALA A 163 -3.04 12.75 1.00
C ALA A 163 -2.73 12.89 -0.51
N THR A 164 -2.86 14.11 -1.02
CA THR A 164 -2.39 14.43 -2.37
C THR A 164 -0.86 14.51 -2.42
N PRO A 165 -0.21 14.37 -3.59
CA PRO A 165 1.23 14.59 -3.70
C PRO A 165 1.69 15.92 -3.12
N ALA A 166 0.93 16.99 -3.38
CA ALA A 166 1.24 18.33 -2.87
C ALA A 166 1.19 18.40 -1.34
N ALA A 167 0.25 17.69 -0.69
CA ALA A 167 0.14 17.65 0.76
C ALA A 167 1.30 16.86 1.40
N TYR A 168 1.68 15.71 0.82
CA TYR A 168 2.89 14.98 1.26
C TYR A 168 4.15 15.81 1.09
N LEU A 169 4.30 16.47 -0.08
CA LEU A 169 5.43 17.34 -0.36
C LEU A 169 5.52 18.48 0.67
N GLY A 170 4.42 19.22 0.87
CA GLY A 170 4.39 20.32 1.82
C GLY A 170 4.78 19.88 3.24
N LEU A 171 4.18 18.78 3.73
CA LEU A 171 4.48 18.24 5.05
C LEU A 171 5.98 17.96 5.26
N LEU A 172 6.61 17.29 4.30
CA LEU A 172 8.00 16.86 4.43
C LEU A 172 8.99 18.01 4.12
N ALA A 173 8.61 18.93 3.22
CA ALA A 173 9.41 20.14 2.97
C ALA A 173 9.40 21.09 4.18
N ASP A 174 8.24 21.23 4.86
CA ASP A 174 8.14 22.00 6.12
C ASP A 174 8.98 21.37 7.25
N ALA A 175 9.20 20.05 7.19
CA ALA A 175 10.14 19.35 8.07
C ALA A 175 11.62 19.47 7.65
N GLY A 176 11.92 20.24 6.60
CA GLY A 176 13.29 20.54 6.15
C GLY A 176 13.89 19.53 5.17
N LEU A 177 13.12 18.61 4.60
CA LEU A 177 13.61 17.62 3.64
C LEU A 177 13.52 18.15 2.20
N ALA A 178 14.41 17.69 1.32
CA ALA A 178 14.26 17.81 -0.12
C ALA A 178 13.30 16.72 -0.62
N VAL A 179 12.21 17.10 -1.31
CA VAL A 179 11.09 16.20 -1.57
C VAL A 179 10.78 16.11 -3.07
N ASP A 180 10.60 14.89 -3.57
CA ASP A 180 9.99 14.56 -4.86
C ASP A 180 8.67 13.81 -4.59
N ALA A 181 7.55 14.31 -5.12
CA ALA A 181 6.24 13.69 -4.95
C ALA A 181 5.46 13.67 -6.27
N TRP A 182 4.95 12.48 -6.64
CA TRP A 182 4.27 12.30 -7.92
C TRP A 182 3.16 11.26 -7.83
N GLN A 183 2.40 11.13 -8.94
CA GLN A 183 1.43 10.05 -9.14
C GLN A 183 1.75 9.28 -10.41
N THR A 184 1.52 7.98 -10.36
CA THR A 184 1.56 7.10 -11.53
C THR A 184 0.24 6.34 -11.62
N GLU A 185 -0.35 6.29 -12.81
CA GLU A 185 -1.45 5.39 -13.12
C GLU A 185 -0.92 4.20 -13.91
N TYR A 186 -1.08 3.00 -13.34
CA TYR A 186 -0.65 1.74 -13.96
C TYR A 186 -1.85 1.13 -14.66
N GLU A 187 -1.78 0.98 -15.98
CA GLU A 187 -2.79 0.30 -16.75
C GLU A 187 -2.50 -1.21 -16.76
N HIS A 188 -3.26 -1.95 -15.94
CA HIS A 188 -3.18 -3.40 -15.89
C HIS A 188 -4.14 -4.03 -16.90
N VAL A 189 -3.70 -5.07 -17.60
CA VAL A 189 -4.55 -5.91 -18.45
C VAL A 189 -4.85 -7.20 -17.68
N LEU A 190 -5.98 -7.23 -17.02
CA LEU A 190 -6.38 -8.34 -16.18
C LEU A 190 -7.12 -9.42 -16.99
N SER A 191 -6.86 -10.69 -16.68
CA SER A 191 -7.47 -11.86 -17.34
C SER A 191 -8.39 -12.64 -16.40
N GLY A 192 -9.25 -13.46 -16.99
CA GLY A 192 -10.17 -14.34 -16.27
C GLY A 192 -11.56 -13.73 -15.99
N PRO A 193 -12.45 -14.47 -15.32
CA PRO A 193 -13.77 -14.00 -14.97
C PRO A 193 -13.70 -12.95 -13.84
N ASP A 194 -14.47 -11.86 -13.99
CA ASP A 194 -14.56 -10.77 -13.00
C ASP A 194 -13.20 -10.34 -12.42
N PRO A 195 -12.23 -9.99 -13.30
CA PRO A 195 -10.86 -9.83 -12.85
C PRO A 195 -10.68 -8.62 -11.93
N VAL A 196 -11.45 -7.53 -12.12
CA VAL A 196 -11.42 -6.36 -11.23
C VAL A 196 -12.00 -6.71 -9.86
N LEU A 197 -13.10 -7.49 -9.79
CA LEU A 197 -13.61 -7.99 -8.52
C LEU A 197 -12.57 -8.84 -7.79
N THR A 198 -11.89 -9.73 -8.52
CA THR A 198 -10.83 -10.57 -7.97
C THR A 198 -9.67 -9.73 -7.39
N TRP A 199 -9.28 -8.68 -8.10
CA TRP A 199 -8.27 -7.73 -7.61
C TRP A 199 -8.68 -7.05 -6.30
N VAL A 200 -9.87 -6.41 -6.28
CA VAL A 200 -10.33 -5.64 -5.11
C VAL A 200 -10.72 -6.53 -3.93
N ARG A 201 -11.07 -7.79 -4.16
CA ARG A 201 -11.36 -8.77 -3.11
C ARG A 201 -10.17 -9.00 -2.18
N GLY A 202 -8.96 -8.94 -2.71
CA GLY A 202 -7.72 -9.01 -1.92
C GLY A 202 -7.36 -7.71 -1.19
N THR A 203 -8.05 -6.60 -1.44
CA THR A 203 -7.70 -5.27 -0.94
C THR A 203 -8.94 -4.50 -0.45
N GLY A 204 -9.46 -3.57 -1.24
CA GLY A 204 -10.52 -2.63 -0.85
C GLY A 204 -11.86 -3.25 -0.46
N LEU A 205 -12.20 -4.44 -0.97
CA LEU A 205 -13.45 -5.13 -0.64
C LEU A 205 -13.39 -5.88 0.72
N ARG A 206 -12.21 -6.11 1.28
CA ARG A 206 -12.05 -6.87 2.53
C ARG A 206 -12.86 -6.34 3.71
N PRO A 207 -12.90 -5.02 3.99
CA PRO A 207 -13.71 -4.49 5.08
C PRO A 207 -15.19 -4.85 4.95
N VAL A 208 -15.74 -4.79 3.73
CA VAL A 208 -17.13 -5.17 3.43
C VAL A 208 -17.36 -6.65 3.72
N LEU A 209 -16.49 -7.53 3.19
CA LEU A 209 -16.62 -8.98 3.38
C LEU A 209 -16.49 -9.38 4.86
N ALA A 210 -15.72 -8.63 5.66
CA ALA A 210 -15.59 -8.88 7.09
C ALA A 210 -16.80 -8.41 7.91
N ALA A 211 -17.58 -7.45 7.41
CA ALA A 211 -18.76 -6.90 8.07
C ALA A 211 -20.07 -7.67 7.77
N LEU A 212 -20.05 -8.53 6.76
CA LEU A 212 -21.22 -9.28 6.27
C LEU A 212 -21.08 -10.77 6.60
N ASP A 213 -22.21 -11.46 6.76
CA ASP A 213 -22.22 -12.92 6.78
C ASP A 213 -21.94 -13.50 5.38
N ALA A 214 -21.77 -14.82 5.29
CA ALA A 214 -21.39 -15.48 4.03
C ALA A 214 -22.42 -15.29 2.90
N GLN A 215 -23.72 -15.31 3.22
CA GLN A 215 -24.78 -15.13 2.23
C GLN A 215 -24.87 -13.67 1.77
N GLU A 216 -24.80 -12.74 2.70
CA GLU A 216 -24.76 -11.30 2.42
C GLU A 216 -23.51 -10.92 1.61
N ALA A 217 -22.33 -11.45 1.97
CA ALA A 217 -21.07 -11.22 1.25
C ALA A 217 -21.13 -11.74 -0.20
N ALA A 218 -21.74 -12.90 -0.44
CA ALA A 218 -21.97 -13.41 -1.78
C ALA A 218 -22.90 -12.48 -2.57
N ALA A 219 -24.06 -12.11 -1.99
CA ALA A 219 -25.04 -11.23 -2.64
C ALA A 219 -24.48 -9.83 -2.94
N PHE A 220 -23.68 -9.26 -2.03
CA PHE A 220 -22.98 -7.99 -2.28
C PHE A 220 -21.97 -8.13 -3.42
N SER A 221 -21.17 -9.22 -3.40
CA SER A 221 -20.15 -9.48 -4.43
C SER A 221 -20.77 -9.62 -5.82
N ASP A 222 -21.91 -10.30 -5.94
CA ASP A 222 -22.61 -10.49 -7.23
C ASP A 222 -23.13 -9.16 -7.79
N GLN A 223 -23.74 -8.32 -6.94
CA GLN A 223 -24.21 -7.00 -7.34
C GLN A 223 -23.03 -6.09 -7.75
N TYR A 224 -21.97 -6.11 -6.97
CA TYR A 224 -20.79 -5.33 -7.24
C TYR A 224 -20.08 -5.80 -8.52
N ALA A 225 -20.00 -7.12 -8.77
CA ALA A 225 -19.46 -7.67 -10.02
C ALA A 225 -20.21 -7.14 -11.26
N ALA A 226 -21.54 -7.06 -11.19
CA ALA A 226 -22.35 -6.54 -12.29
C ALA A 226 -22.03 -5.06 -12.58
N LEU A 227 -21.85 -4.24 -11.56
CA LEU A 227 -21.44 -2.83 -11.71
C LEU A 227 -20.04 -2.72 -12.29
N LEU A 228 -19.10 -3.56 -11.84
CA LEU A 228 -17.73 -3.57 -12.34
C LEU A 228 -17.63 -3.98 -13.81
N ARG A 229 -18.42 -4.98 -14.26
CA ARG A 229 -18.44 -5.38 -15.69
C ARG A 229 -18.89 -4.23 -16.60
N THR A 230 -19.78 -3.38 -16.12
CA THR A 230 -20.23 -2.20 -16.85
C THR A 230 -19.14 -1.13 -16.90
N ALA A 231 -18.46 -0.87 -15.77
CA ALA A 231 -17.42 0.16 -15.67
C ALA A 231 -16.10 -0.25 -16.33
N TYR A 232 -15.81 -1.54 -16.35
CA TYR A 232 -14.58 -2.15 -16.90
C TYR A 232 -14.93 -3.26 -17.90
N PRO A 233 -15.37 -2.91 -19.12
CA PRO A 233 -15.80 -3.90 -20.11
C PRO A 233 -14.63 -4.78 -20.57
N ALA A 234 -14.89 -6.07 -20.71
CA ALA A 234 -13.92 -7.01 -21.26
C ALA A 234 -13.58 -6.68 -22.72
N ARG A 235 -12.32 -6.85 -23.07
CA ARG A 235 -11.79 -6.71 -24.43
C ARG A 235 -11.17 -8.03 -24.87
N PRO A 236 -10.90 -8.24 -26.18
CA PRO A 236 -10.26 -9.48 -26.65
C PRO A 236 -8.93 -9.80 -25.97
N TYR A 237 -8.20 -8.78 -25.51
CA TYR A 237 -6.91 -8.91 -24.84
C TYR A 237 -7.00 -8.92 -23.31
N GLY A 238 -8.18 -8.75 -22.71
CA GLY A 238 -8.41 -8.72 -21.28
C GLY A 238 -9.24 -7.50 -20.82
N THR A 239 -9.30 -7.27 -19.53
CA THR A 239 -9.97 -6.10 -18.92
C THR A 239 -8.93 -5.08 -18.50
N VAL A 240 -9.00 -3.88 -19.06
CA VAL A 240 -8.11 -2.76 -18.65
C VAL A 240 -8.56 -2.24 -17.29
N PHE A 241 -7.60 -2.15 -16.37
CA PHE A 241 -7.82 -1.68 -15.01
C PHE A 241 -6.73 -0.68 -14.63
N GLY A 242 -7.03 0.61 -14.76
CA GLY A 242 -6.16 1.70 -14.29
C GLY A 242 -6.10 1.72 -12.77
N PHE A 243 -4.89 1.75 -12.22
CA PHE A 243 -4.66 1.78 -10.78
C PHE A 243 -3.66 2.88 -10.42
N ARG A 244 -4.18 3.95 -9.80
CA ARG A 244 -3.39 5.12 -9.43
C ARG A 244 -2.69 4.93 -8.10
N ARG A 245 -1.44 5.38 -8.04
CA ARG A 245 -0.62 5.38 -6.84
C ARG A 245 0.07 6.72 -6.64
N THR A 246 0.16 7.16 -5.39
CA THR A 246 0.89 8.34 -4.97
C THR A 246 2.21 7.93 -4.37
N PHE A 247 3.26 8.63 -4.75
CA PHE A 247 4.63 8.42 -4.31
C PHE A 247 5.17 9.69 -3.68
N VAL A 248 5.99 9.53 -2.67
CA VAL A 248 6.83 10.59 -2.14
C VAL A 248 8.17 10.00 -1.72
N VAL A 249 9.23 10.65 -2.16
CA VAL A 249 10.62 10.37 -1.74
C VAL A 249 11.20 11.66 -1.20
N ALA A 250 11.72 11.60 0.00
CA ALA A 250 12.27 12.76 0.69
C ALA A 250 13.67 12.44 1.22
N HIS A 251 14.56 13.40 1.09
CA HIS A 251 15.95 13.32 1.54
C HIS A 251 16.20 14.38 2.62
N LYS A 252 16.68 13.95 3.77
CA LYS A 252 17.09 14.81 4.87
C LYS A 252 18.51 15.30 4.60
N PRO A 253 18.77 16.60 4.50
CA PRO A 253 20.12 17.10 4.36
C PRO A 253 21.03 16.67 5.51
N ALA A 254 22.36 16.63 5.25
CA ALA A 254 23.39 16.29 6.23
C ALA A 254 23.48 17.34 7.37
#